data_a82b41989c7e09f197a642c119afcca1
#
_entry.id   a82b41989c7e09f197a642c119afcca1
#
_cell.length_a   1.000
_cell.length_b   1.000
_cell.length_c   1.000
_cell.angle_alpha   90.00
_cell.angle_beta   90.00
_cell.angle_gamma   90.00
#
_symmetry.space_group_name_H-M   'P 1'
#
loop_
_entity.id
_entity.type
_entity.pdbx_description
1 polymer ?
#
loop_
_entity_poly.entity_id
_entity_poly.type
_entity_poly.pdbx_seq_one_letter_code
_entity_poly.pdbx_strand_id
1 'polypeptide(L)'
;MENQTSLLNYVLLVTNLLLFWFLSRGKNLKIHEQTQNKLNFTIQPKLLRFIGFFIGQVGIIFLYGVFLIIPVTQLDCDRVPQNLKASSIEQKSSTIICQLREFDFFGHQKSQKQISGLIGSRLEKKTETDKEGKILYRYRVQLLTNTESVPFTRIAYTDYFSETELIILKIHNFLAQPLEQSLVVKQDDTSKGYAAIGGTLFCFLLGLFIIATGSFINCNFDKESNSFTLSRYRWFGKLGKAVFLYSLNEIVDIKVESSDSSEGGFVYRVTLMLVSGETVPLSGCYSSGFEEKQEIVKTIKSFLASN
;
A
#
# COMPACT_ATOMS: atom_id res chain seq x y z
N MET A 1 -21.02 -9.31 10.80
CA MET A 1 -20.06 -8.86 9.76
C MET A 1 -19.06 -7.83 10.30
N GLU A 2 -19.39 -6.94 11.22
CA GLU A 2 -18.44 -5.98 11.83
C GLU A 2 -17.24 -6.64 12.52
N ASN A 3 -17.44 -7.79 13.17
CA ASN A 3 -16.37 -8.50 13.87
C ASN A 3 -15.32 -9.16 12.95
N GLN A 4 -15.69 -9.53 11.73
CA GLN A 4 -14.74 -10.18 10.79
C GLN A 4 -13.79 -9.16 10.14
N THR A 5 -14.29 -7.96 9.83
CA THR A 5 -13.46 -6.88 9.27
C THR A 5 -12.48 -6.33 10.30
N SER A 6 -12.89 -6.24 11.58
CA SER A 6 -12.00 -5.80 12.67
C SER A 6 -10.90 -6.83 12.94
N LEU A 7 -11.19 -8.12 12.92
CA LEU A 7 -10.22 -9.19 13.13
C LEU A 7 -9.18 -9.22 12.01
N LEU A 8 -9.61 -9.09 10.74
CA LEU A 8 -8.70 -9.06 9.59
C LEU A 8 -7.76 -7.86 9.61
N ASN A 9 -8.29 -6.68 9.98
CA ASN A 9 -7.50 -5.47 10.17
C ASN A 9 -6.45 -5.63 11.28
N TYR A 10 -6.82 -6.27 12.38
CA TYR A 10 -5.92 -6.54 13.48
C TYR A 10 -4.81 -7.53 13.09
N VAL A 11 -5.17 -8.60 12.38
CA VAL A 11 -4.19 -9.58 11.87
C VAL A 11 -3.23 -8.94 10.87
N LEU A 12 -3.71 -8.10 9.95
CA LEU A 12 -2.86 -7.33 9.02
C LEU A 12 -1.91 -6.38 9.76
N LEU A 13 -2.40 -5.67 10.77
CA LEU A 13 -1.59 -4.76 11.56
C LEU A 13 -0.52 -5.51 12.37
N VAL A 14 -0.89 -6.62 13.02
CA VAL A 14 0.05 -7.44 13.80
C VAL A 14 1.08 -8.11 12.91
N THR A 15 0.70 -8.68 11.76
CA THR A 15 1.65 -9.27 10.81
C THR A 15 2.62 -8.22 10.25
N ASN A 16 2.15 -7.01 9.96
CA ASN A 16 3.03 -5.92 9.52
C ASN A 16 3.99 -5.46 10.62
N LEU A 17 3.54 -5.35 11.88
CA LEU A 17 4.38 -5.02 13.01
C LEU A 17 5.42 -6.12 13.30
N LEU A 18 5.04 -7.39 13.22
CA LEU A 18 5.97 -8.52 13.39
C LEU A 18 7.02 -8.56 12.28
N LEU A 19 6.62 -8.34 11.03
CA LEU A 19 7.54 -8.30 9.89
C LEU A 19 8.49 -7.09 9.99
N PHE A 20 7.96 -5.94 10.41
CA PHE A 20 8.75 -4.74 10.72
C PHE A 20 9.80 -5.04 11.79
N TRP A 21 9.40 -5.66 12.90
CA TRP A 21 10.27 -6.02 13.99
C TRP A 21 11.35 -7.04 13.56
N PHE A 22 10.97 -8.02 12.74
CA PHE A 22 11.91 -9.02 12.21
C PHE A 22 12.93 -8.41 11.25
N LEU A 23 12.49 -7.51 10.34
CA LEU A 23 13.37 -6.83 9.40
C LEU A 23 14.29 -5.79 10.09
N SER A 24 13.83 -5.14 11.16
CA SER A 24 14.61 -4.16 11.90
C SER A 24 15.68 -4.75 12.82
N ARG A 25 15.45 -5.95 13.36
CA ARG A 25 16.33 -6.59 14.36
C ARG A 25 17.63 -7.18 13.82
N GLY A 26 17.76 -7.40 12.55
CA GLY A 26 18.97 -8.03 12.03
C GLY A 26 20.16 -7.03 12.01
N LYS A 27 21.40 -7.47 12.33
CA LYS A 27 22.63 -6.67 12.14
C LYS A 27 22.91 -6.45 10.64
N ASN A 28 23.45 -5.27 10.26
CA ASN A 28 23.89 -5.02 8.87
C ASN A 28 25.04 -5.94 8.48
N LEU A 29 25.89 -6.28 9.45
CA LEU A 29 27.00 -7.18 9.31
C LEU A 29 26.53 -8.61 9.65
N LYS A 30 26.69 -9.55 8.71
CA LYS A 30 26.47 -10.97 8.91
C LYS A 30 27.77 -11.73 8.67
N ILE A 31 28.38 -12.23 9.75
CA ILE A 31 29.58 -13.05 9.68
C ILE A 31 29.14 -14.46 9.34
N HIS A 32 29.71 -15.05 8.28
CA HIS A 32 29.45 -16.41 7.84
C HIS A 32 30.51 -17.38 8.34
N GLU A 33 31.76 -16.93 8.35
CA GLU A 33 32.89 -17.71 8.78
C GLU A 33 33.93 -16.80 9.48
N GLN A 34 34.43 -17.21 10.60
CA GLN A 34 35.51 -16.55 11.31
C GLN A 34 36.41 -17.59 11.95
N THR A 35 37.52 -17.92 11.28
CA THR A 35 38.57 -18.79 11.73
C THR A 35 39.86 -18.01 11.85
N GLN A 36 40.99 -18.62 12.26
CA GLN A 36 42.30 -17.98 12.25
C GLN A 36 42.74 -17.57 10.82
N ASN A 37 42.37 -18.37 9.81
CA ASN A 37 42.85 -18.23 8.45
C ASN A 37 41.80 -17.58 7.51
N LYS A 38 40.50 -17.61 7.88
CA LYS A 38 39.41 -17.12 7.00
C LYS A 38 38.44 -16.25 7.74
N LEU A 39 38.09 -15.09 7.13
CA LEU A 39 37.02 -14.22 7.58
C LEU A 39 36.10 -13.91 6.40
N ASN A 40 34.88 -14.41 6.47
CA ASN A 40 33.87 -14.15 5.47
C ASN A 40 32.64 -13.48 6.10
N PHE A 41 32.27 -12.33 5.59
CA PHE A 41 31.06 -11.62 6.04
C PHE A 41 30.37 -10.87 4.91
N THR A 42 29.08 -10.64 5.13
CA THR A 42 28.24 -9.86 4.19
C THR A 42 27.68 -8.63 4.88
N ILE A 43 27.75 -7.49 4.19
CA ILE A 43 27.08 -6.23 4.59
C ILE A 43 25.81 -6.10 3.76
N GLN A 44 24.68 -5.94 4.45
CA GLN A 44 23.34 -5.86 3.81
C GLN A 44 22.75 -4.45 3.93
N PRO A 45 22.10 -3.91 2.87
CA PRO A 45 21.48 -2.58 2.88
C PRO A 45 20.09 -2.64 3.56
N LYS A 46 20.04 -2.79 4.88
CA LYS A 46 18.79 -2.97 5.61
C LYS A 46 17.85 -1.78 5.52
N LEU A 47 18.38 -0.57 5.61
CA LEU A 47 17.57 0.65 5.54
C LEU A 47 16.78 0.72 4.22
N LEU A 48 17.43 0.45 3.08
CA LEU A 48 16.76 0.44 1.78
C LEU A 48 15.70 -0.65 1.68
N ARG A 49 16.00 -1.85 2.22
CA ARG A 49 15.01 -2.93 2.28
C ARG A 49 13.81 -2.56 3.13
N PHE A 50 14.06 -1.93 4.27
CA PHE A 50 13.02 -1.45 5.16
C PHE A 50 12.15 -0.39 4.50
N ILE A 51 12.74 0.63 3.88
CA ILE A 51 12.00 1.70 3.17
C ILE A 51 11.18 1.09 2.02
N GLY A 52 11.77 0.25 1.19
CA GLY A 52 11.07 -0.37 0.07
C GLY A 52 9.91 -1.27 0.51
N PHE A 53 10.10 -2.05 1.58
CA PHE A 53 9.04 -2.85 2.18
C PHE A 53 7.91 -1.97 2.73
N PHE A 54 8.24 -0.91 3.45
CA PHE A 54 7.26 0.02 4.03
C PHE A 54 6.40 0.68 2.94
N ILE A 55 7.01 1.15 1.86
CA ILE A 55 6.28 1.74 0.73
C ILE A 55 5.32 0.71 0.12
N GLY A 56 5.77 -0.53 -0.07
CA GLY A 56 4.92 -1.61 -0.58
C GLY A 56 3.72 -1.90 0.34
N GLN A 57 3.93 -1.92 1.65
CA GLN A 57 2.87 -2.16 2.64
C GLN A 57 1.85 -1.03 2.69
N VAL A 58 2.30 0.23 2.63
CA VAL A 58 1.39 1.38 2.54
C VAL A 58 0.47 1.26 1.32
N GLY A 59 1.00 0.83 0.17
CA GLY A 59 0.18 0.56 -1.01
C GLY A 59 -0.91 -0.50 -0.75
N ILE A 60 -0.56 -1.62 -0.13
CA ILE A 60 -1.51 -2.72 0.17
C ILE A 60 -2.60 -2.27 1.14
N ILE A 61 -2.24 -1.53 2.21
CA ILE A 61 -3.21 -1.00 3.18
C ILE A 61 -4.17 -0.02 2.50
N PHE A 62 -3.65 0.85 1.64
CA PHE A 62 -4.46 1.78 0.87
C PHE A 62 -5.45 1.05 -0.05
N LEU A 63 -4.99 0.05 -0.79
CA LEU A 63 -5.84 -0.78 -1.65
C LEU A 63 -6.97 -1.44 -0.87
N TYR A 64 -6.63 -2.05 0.27
CA TYR A 64 -7.63 -2.69 1.13
C TYR A 64 -8.69 -1.70 1.62
N GLY A 65 -8.27 -0.49 2.06
CA GLY A 65 -9.19 0.58 2.46
C GLY A 65 -10.14 0.97 1.33
N VAL A 66 -9.63 1.10 0.11
CA VAL A 66 -10.43 1.44 -1.07
C VAL A 66 -11.48 0.37 -1.39
N PHE A 67 -11.11 -0.91 -1.36
CA PHE A 67 -12.08 -2.01 -1.61
C PHE A 67 -13.21 -2.09 -0.58
N LEU A 68 -12.95 -1.63 0.66
CA LEU A 68 -13.98 -1.57 1.69
C LEU A 68 -14.95 -0.39 1.50
N ILE A 69 -14.47 0.72 0.94
CA ILE A 69 -15.18 2.00 0.90
C ILE A 69 -15.98 2.19 -0.39
N ILE A 70 -15.63 1.51 -1.48
CA ILE A 70 -16.30 1.68 -2.78
C ILE A 70 -17.37 0.60 -2.99
N PRO A 71 -18.62 0.82 -2.52
CA PRO A 71 -19.73 -0.04 -2.88
C PRO A 71 -20.27 0.35 -4.27
N VAL A 72 -20.73 -0.62 -5.01
CA VAL A 72 -21.62 -0.41 -6.14
C VAL A 72 -23.04 -0.56 -5.62
N THR A 73 -23.84 0.49 -5.75
CA THR A 73 -25.23 0.48 -5.30
C THR A 73 -26.17 0.44 -6.51
N GLN A 74 -27.14 -0.47 -6.50
CA GLN A 74 -28.12 -0.63 -7.54
C GLN A 74 -29.53 -0.62 -6.93
N LEU A 75 -30.41 0.15 -7.53
CA LEU A 75 -31.83 0.19 -7.23
C LEU A 75 -32.59 -0.39 -8.43
N ASP A 76 -33.33 -1.45 -8.20
CA ASP A 76 -34.23 -2.05 -9.17
C ASP A 76 -35.67 -1.86 -8.68
N CYS A 77 -36.50 -1.21 -9.46
CA CYS A 77 -37.90 -0.98 -9.12
C CYS A 77 -38.80 -1.57 -10.21
N ASP A 78 -39.83 -2.28 -9.77
CA ASP A 78 -40.86 -2.85 -10.64
C ASP A 78 -42.25 -2.35 -10.23
N ARG A 79 -43.11 -2.09 -11.21
CA ARG A 79 -44.54 -1.83 -11.02
C ARG A 79 -45.31 -3.13 -11.04
N VAL A 80 -45.80 -3.53 -9.88
CA VAL A 80 -46.62 -4.73 -9.76
C VAL A 80 -48.09 -4.37 -9.86
N PRO A 81 -48.83 -4.91 -10.84
CA PRO A 81 -50.28 -4.68 -10.95
C PRO A 81 -50.96 -5.32 -9.73
N GLN A 82 -51.73 -4.56 -8.97
CA GLN A 82 -52.59 -5.14 -7.94
C GLN A 82 -53.76 -5.84 -8.61
N ASN A 83 -53.76 -7.16 -8.55
CA ASN A 83 -54.92 -7.96 -8.86
C ASN A 83 -55.95 -7.84 -7.72
N LEU A 84 -56.69 -6.74 -7.67
CA LEU A 84 -57.87 -6.62 -6.83
C LEU A 84 -58.99 -7.42 -7.45
N LYS A 85 -59.30 -8.59 -6.88
CA LYS A 85 -60.60 -9.25 -7.01
C LYS A 85 -61.62 -8.37 -6.28
N ALA A 86 -62.19 -7.39 -6.97
CA ALA A 86 -63.42 -6.74 -6.53
C ALA A 86 -64.03 -5.95 -7.68
N SER A 87 -65.26 -6.22 -7.93
CA SER A 87 -66.21 -5.50 -8.77
C SER A 87 -66.28 -4.01 -8.36
N SER A 88 -65.72 -3.15 -9.17
CA SER A 88 -66.12 -1.76 -9.42
C SER A 88 -65.03 -1.01 -10.16
N ILE A 89 -65.43 -0.20 -11.08
CA ILE A 89 -64.64 0.66 -11.94
C ILE A 89 -63.85 1.65 -11.04
N GLU A 90 -62.59 1.32 -10.71
CA GLU A 90 -61.71 2.29 -10.08
C GLU A 90 -60.23 1.92 -10.27
N GLN A 91 -59.53 2.91 -10.78
CA GLN A 91 -58.09 3.14 -10.74
C GLN A 91 -57.18 1.92 -10.49
N LYS A 92 -56.49 1.55 -11.56
CA LYS A 92 -55.40 0.57 -11.58
C LYS A 92 -54.20 1.13 -10.77
N SER A 93 -54.29 1.03 -9.45
CA SER A 93 -53.19 1.42 -8.58
C SER A 93 -52.09 0.37 -8.69
N SER A 94 -50.99 0.71 -9.33
CA SER A 94 -49.80 -0.12 -9.34
C SER A 94 -48.94 0.16 -8.13
N THR A 95 -48.56 -0.86 -7.37
CA THR A 95 -47.64 -0.75 -6.28
C THR A 95 -46.20 -0.83 -6.80
N ILE A 96 -45.37 0.15 -6.46
CA ILE A 96 -43.96 0.13 -6.83
C ILE A 96 -43.20 -0.61 -5.73
N ILE A 97 -42.51 -1.68 -6.10
CA ILE A 97 -41.62 -2.44 -5.23
C ILE A 97 -40.21 -2.27 -5.75
N CYS A 98 -39.32 -1.79 -4.88
CA CYS A 98 -37.93 -1.59 -5.22
C CYS A 98 -37.04 -2.51 -4.38
N GLN A 99 -35.94 -2.95 -4.98
CA GLN A 99 -34.86 -3.66 -4.31
C GLN A 99 -33.61 -2.82 -4.39
N LEU A 100 -33.12 -2.39 -3.24
CA LEU A 100 -31.84 -1.70 -3.10
C LEU A 100 -30.77 -2.74 -2.76
N ARG A 101 -29.83 -2.94 -3.68
CA ARG A 101 -28.74 -3.92 -3.56
C ARG A 101 -27.41 -3.21 -3.51
N GLU A 102 -26.54 -3.62 -2.60
CA GLU A 102 -25.16 -3.17 -2.51
C GLU A 102 -24.23 -4.33 -2.88
N PHE A 103 -23.28 -4.06 -3.74
CA PHE A 103 -22.24 -5.00 -4.16
C PHE A 103 -20.89 -4.49 -3.73
N ASP A 104 -19.95 -5.40 -3.51
CA ASP A 104 -18.54 -5.03 -3.38
C ASP A 104 -17.91 -4.75 -4.76
N PHE A 105 -16.63 -4.35 -4.72
CA PHE A 105 -15.87 -4.07 -5.94
C PHE A 105 -15.82 -5.29 -6.90
N PHE A 106 -15.89 -6.50 -6.38
CA PHE A 106 -15.85 -7.75 -7.16
C PHE A 106 -17.22 -8.21 -7.66
N GLY A 107 -18.29 -7.47 -7.35
CA GLY A 107 -19.65 -7.79 -7.74
C GLY A 107 -20.37 -8.77 -6.80
N HIS A 108 -19.81 -9.10 -5.63
CA HIS A 108 -20.51 -9.91 -4.64
C HIS A 108 -21.53 -9.06 -3.89
N GLN A 109 -22.76 -9.57 -3.79
CA GLN A 109 -23.83 -8.87 -3.08
C GLN A 109 -23.55 -8.85 -1.57
N LYS A 110 -23.44 -7.64 -1.00
CA LYS A 110 -23.23 -7.41 0.43
C LYS A 110 -24.51 -7.24 1.21
N SER A 111 -25.46 -6.51 0.63
CA SER A 111 -26.74 -6.23 1.28
C SER A 111 -27.85 -6.16 0.24
N GLN A 112 -29.07 -6.40 0.71
CA GLN A 112 -30.30 -6.22 -0.04
C GLN A 112 -31.37 -5.69 0.91
N LYS A 113 -32.02 -4.60 0.52
CA LYS A 113 -33.18 -4.02 1.24
C LYS A 113 -34.33 -3.88 0.27
N GLN A 114 -35.49 -4.42 0.64
CA GLN A 114 -36.72 -4.18 -0.10
C GLN A 114 -37.34 -2.85 0.34
N ILE A 115 -37.75 -2.04 -0.59
CA ILE A 115 -38.37 -0.74 -0.40
C ILE A 115 -39.71 -0.78 -1.10
N SER A 116 -40.78 -0.57 -0.34
CA SER A 116 -42.14 -0.47 -0.86
C SER A 116 -42.65 0.96 -0.75
N GLY A 117 -43.49 1.39 -1.69
CA GLY A 117 -44.11 2.70 -1.65
C GLY A 117 -43.12 3.84 -1.88
N LEU A 118 -42.23 3.70 -2.87
CA LEU A 118 -41.36 4.80 -3.29
C LEU A 118 -42.21 5.95 -3.86
N ILE A 119 -42.10 7.14 -3.28
CA ILE A 119 -42.85 8.33 -3.67
C ILE A 119 -41.96 9.43 -4.26
N GLY A 120 -40.64 9.33 -4.11
CA GLY A 120 -39.71 10.32 -4.64
C GLY A 120 -38.29 10.08 -4.23
N SER A 121 -37.44 11.04 -4.59
CA SER A 121 -36.07 11.12 -4.14
C SER A 121 -35.66 12.58 -3.92
N ARG A 122 -34.71 12.80 -3.02
CA ARG A 122 -34.15 14.14 -2.77
C ARG A 122 -32.64 14.10 -2.63
N LEU A 123 -32.01 15.24 -2.89
CA LEU A 123 -30.60 15.44 -2.62
C LEU A 123 -30.37 15.75 -1.14
N GLU A 124 -29.54 14.97 -0.50
CA GLU A 124 -28.97 15.30 0.80
C GLU A 124 -27.59 15.94 0.58
N LYS A 125 -27.40 17.12 1.13
CA LYS A 125 -26.14 17.87 1.06
C LYS A 125 -25.50 17.91 2.44
N LYS A 126 -24.27 17.44 2.55
CA LYS A 126 -23.45 17.56 3.76
C LYS A 126 -22.34 18.56 3.51
N THR A 127 -22.13 19.46 4.45
CA THR A 127 -21.06 20.44 4.42
C THR A 127 -19.97 20.02 5.37
N GLU A 128 -18.75 19.93 4.89
CA GLU A 128 -17.55 19.63 5.70
C GLU A 128 -16.53 20.75 5.48
N THR A 129 -15.77 21.09 6.50
CA THR A 129 -14.68 22.06 6.38
C THR A 129 -13.37 21.31 6.43
N ASP A 130 -12.51 21.53 5.45
CA ASP A 130 -11.18 20.93 5.43
C ASP A 130 -10.22 21.62 6.45
N LYS A 131 -8.99 21.11 6.55
CA LYS A 131 -7.96 21.64 7.46
C LYS A 131 -7.51 23.08 7.10
N GLU A 132 -7.79 23.51 5.87
CA GLU A 132 -7.44 24.83 5.35
C GLU A 132 -8.60 25.82 5.47
N GLY A 133 -9.73 25.41 6.07
CA GLY A 133 -10.94 26.23 6.23
C GLY A 133 -11.82 26.28 4.98
N LYS A 134 -11.53 25.49 3.93
CA LYS A 134 -12.33 25.42 2.72
C LYS A 134 -13.57 24.57 2.93
N ILE A 135 -14.71 25.07 2.51
CA ILE A 135 -15.98 24.36 2.59
C ILE A 135 -16.05 23.32 1.45
N LEU A 136 -16.18 22.06 1.83
CA LEU A 136 -16.42 20.94 0.93
C LEU A 136 -17.88 20.54 0.99
N TYR A 137 -18.49 20.37 -0.17
CA TYR A 137 -19.87 19.90 -0.28
C TYR A 137 -19.86 18.44 -0.73
N ARG A 138 -20.59 17.60 -0.01
CA ARG A 138 -20.79 16.21 -0.33
C ARG A 138 -22.27 15.90 -0.51
N TYR A 139 -22.58 15.02 -1.44
CA TYR A 139 -23.94 14.77 -1.89
C TYR A 139 -24.29 13.30 -1.75
N ARG A 140 -25.56 13.03 -1.42
CA ARG A 140 -26.13 11.68 -1.37
C ARG A 140 -27.60 11.73 -1.76
N VAL A 141 -28.07 10.70 -2.49
CA VAL A 141 -29.50 10.55 -2.81
C VAL A 141 -30.22 9.93 -1.62
N GLN A 142 -31.35 10.51 -1.24
CA GLN A 142 -32.32 9.96 -0.29
C GLN A 142 -33.55 9.49 -1.06
N LEU A 143 -33.92 8.24 -0.90
CA LEU A 143 -35.18 7.66 -1.42
C LEU A 143 -36.28 7.96 -0.41
N LEU A 144 -37.38 8.55 -0.86
CA LEU A 144 -38.52 8.90 -0.05
C LEU A 144 -39.59 7.84 -0.20
N THR A 145 -40.03 7.27 0.91
CA THR A 145 -41.16 6.33 0.94
C THR A 145 -42.30 6.90 1.79
N ASN A 146 -43.43 6.22 1.82
CA ASN A 146 -44.57 6.64 2.65
C ASN A 146 -44.25 6.63 4.15
N THR A 147 -43.25 5.87 4.60
CA THR A 147 -42.98 5.63 6.02
C THR A 147 -41.62 6.18 6.47
N GLU A 148 -40.63 6.17 5.61
CA GLU A 148 -39.26 6.56 5.96
C GLU A 148 -38.49 7.15 4.78
N SER A 149 -37.37 7.79 5.05
CA SER A 149 -36.36 8.11 4.03
C SER A 149 -35.19 7.14 4.12
N VAL A 150 -34.84 6.52 2.99
CA VAL A 150 -33.77 5.52 2.90
C VAL A 150 -32.62 6.10 2.09
N PRO A 151 -31.39 6.14 2.61
CA PRO A 151 -30.26 6.57 1.82
C PRO A 151 -29.98 5.57 0.69
N PHE A 152 -29.76 6.08 -0.54
CA PHE A 152 -29.44 5.27 -1.70
C PHE A 152 -28.07 4.56 -1.51
N THR A 153 -27.08 5.29 -1.00
CA THR A 153 -25.79 4.72 -0.57
C THR A 153 -25.68 4.76 0.95
N ARG A 154 -25.31 3.66 1.58
CA ARG A 154 -25.31 3.55 3.04
C ARG A 154 -24.23 4.39 3.71
N ILE A 155 -23.02 4.42 3.14
CA ILE A 155 -21.83 5.02 3.77
C ILE A 155 -21.29 6.18 2.94
N ALA A 156 -21.37 6.11 1.60
CA ALA A 156 -20.69 7.01 0.71
C ALA A 156 -21.50 8.26 0.38
N TYR A 157 -20.90 9.42 0.61
CA TYR A 157 -21.26 10.67 -0.05
C TYR A 157 -20.33 10.85 -1.23
N THR A 158 -20.83 11.39 -2.33
CA THR A 158 -20.03 11.73 -3.51
C THR A 158 -19.78 13.23 -3.62
N ASP A 159 -18.65 13.61 -4.19
CA ASP A 159 -18.34 15.00 -4.52
C ASP A 159 -18.97 15.42 -5.85
N TYR A 160 -19.54 14.47 -6.61
CA TYR A 160 -20.13 14.69 -7.93
C TYR A 160 -21.62 14.98 -7.83
N PHE A 161 -21.96 16.26 -7.87
CA PHE A 161 -23.36 16.74 -7.90
C PHE A 161 -24.12 16.20 -9.11
N SER A 162 -23.51 16.24 -10.30
CA SER A 162 -24.15 15.84 -11.56
C SER A 162 -24.59 14.38 -11.58
N GLU A 163 -23.83 13.45 -10.99
CA GLU A 163 -24.19 12.04 -10.92
C GLU A 163 -25.41 11.81 -10.01
N THR A 164 -25.42 12.48 -8.85
CA THR A 164 -26.54 12.39 -7.91
C THR A 164 -27.81 13.00 -8.50
N GLU A 165 -27.70 14.10 -9.24
CA GLU A 165 -28.80 14.75 -9.92
C GLU A 165 -29.41 13.86 -11.02
N LEU A 166 -28.57 13.18 -11.80
CA LEU A 166 -29.03 12.22 -12.82
C LEU A 166 -29.81 11.04 -12.20
N ILE A 167 -29.37 10.53 -11.05
CA ILE A 167 -30.08 9.47 -10.32
C ILE A 167 -31.48 9.96 -9.91
N ILE A 168 -31.55 11.15 -9.30
CA ILE A 168 -32.81 11.77 -8.88
C ILE A 168 -33.74 11.97 -10.06
N LEU A 169 -33.22 12.48 -11.18
CA LEU A 169 -33.99 12.72 -12.40
C LEU A 169 -34.58 11.40 -12.96
N LYS A 170 -33.79 10.33 -13.02
CA LYS A 170 -34.27 9.01 -13.46
C LYS A 170 -35.41 8.48 -12.57
N ILE A 171 -35.28 8.61 -11.25
CA ILE A 171 -36.31 8.20 -10.30
C ILE A 171 -37.59 9.04 -10.50
N HIS A 172 -37.47 10.36 -10.63
CA HIS A 172 -38.64 11.23 -10.84
C HIS A 172 -39.32 10.95 -12.18
N ASN A 173 -38.56 10.73 -13.26
CA ASN A 173 -39.12 10.38 -14.55
C ASN A 173 -39.88 9.06 -14.50
N PHE A 174 -39.33 8.03 -13.88
CA PHE A 174 -40.02 6.77 -13.68
C PHE A 174 -41.33 6.94 -12.90
N LEU A 175 -41.31 7.73 -11.82
CA LEU A 175 -42.53 7.98 -11.03
C LEU A 175 -43.61 8.74 -11.83
N ALA A 176 -43.18 9.70 -12.68
CA ALA A 176 -44.07 10.50 -13.51
C ALA A 176 -44.64 9.77 -14.73
N GLN A 177 -44.00 8.68 -15.18
CA GLN A 177 -44.38 7.90 -16.37
C GLN A 177 -45.03 6.56 -15.99
N PRO A 178 -46.38 6.45 -15.89
CA PRO A 178 -47.08 5.23 -15.48
C PRO A 178 -46.90 4.03 -16.42
N LEU A 179 -46.50 4.28 -17.65
CA LEU A 179 -46.29 3.26 -18.68
C LEU A 179 -44.94 2.54 -18.51
N GLU A 180 -43.99 3.15 -17.82
CA GLU A 180 -42.69 2.55 -17.55
C GLU A 180 -42.84 1.47 -16.49
N GLN A 181 -42.52 0.22 -16.83
CA GLN A 181 -42.76 -0.95 -15.98
C GLN A 181 -41.65 -1.17 -14.96
N SER A 182 -40.42 -0.84 -15.32
CA SER A 182 -39.25 -1.08 -14.48
C SER A 182 -38.24 0.08 -14.55
N LEU A 183 -37.52 0.28 -13.47
CA LEU A 183 -36.40 1.24 -13.37
C LEU A 183 -35.18 0.51 -12.81
N VAL A 184 -34.04 0.68 -13.47
CA VAL A 184 -32.73 0.28 -12.94
C VAL A 184 -31.84 1.49 -12.86
N VAL A 185 -31.40 1.79 -11.65
CA VAL A 185 -30.44 2.87 -11.38
C VAL A 185 -29.22 2.32 -10.67
N LYS A 186 -28.05 2.59 -11.20
CA LYS A 186 -26.78 2.12 -10.64
C LYS A 186 -25.89 3.33 -10.36
N GLN A 187 -25.30 3.34 -9.16
CA GLN A 187 -24.17 4.21 -8.83
C GLN A 187 -22.93 3.35 -8.79
N ASP A 188 -21.98 3.65 -9.66
CA ASP A 188 -20.80 2.82 -9.91
C ASP A 188 -19.54 3.67 -9.79
N ASP A 189 -18.91 3.56 -8.64
CA ASP A 189 -17.62 4.23 -8.34
C ASP A 189 -16.39 3.34 -8.66
N THR A 190 -16.56 2.27 -9.43
CA THR A 190 -15.46 1.31 -9.73
C THR A 190 -14.27 1.95 -10.43
N SER A 191 -14.46 3.03 -11.20
CA SER A 191 -13.37 3.79 -11.82
C SER A 191 -12.35 4.30 -10.78
N LYS A 192 -12.82 4.74 -9.60
CA LYS A 192 -11.97 5.14 -8.48
C LYS A 192 -11.18 3.94 -7.93
N GLY A 193 -11.80 2.76 -7.94
CA GLY A 193 -11.13 1.50 -7.55
C GLY A 193 -9.98 1.14 -8.49
N TYR A 194 -10.15 1.28 -9.80
CA TYR A 194 -9.07 1.03 -10.76
C TYR A 194 -7.91 2.00 -10.59
N ALA A 195 -8.17 3.28 -10.33
CA ALA A 195 -7.12 4.27 -10.01
C ALA A 195 -6.34 3.89 -8.75
N ALA A 196 -7.03 3.39 -7.72
CA ALA A 196 -6.40 2.91 -6.50
C ALA A 196 -5.54 1.65 -6.72
N ILE A 197 -6.00 0.70 -7.55
CA ILE A 197 -5.22 -0.47 -7.96
C ILE A 197 -3.94 -0.02 -8.67
N GLY A 198 -4.03 0.93 -9.61
CA GLY A 198 -2.89 1.49 -10.30
C GLY A 198 -1.88 2.13 -9.36
N GLY A 199 -2.35 2.95 -8.42
CA GLY A 199 -1.53 3.58 -7.38
C GLY A 199 -0.84 2.56 -6.48
N THR A 200 -1.55 1.52 -6.06
CA THR A 200 -0.99 0.43 -5.24
C THR A 200 0.08 -0.35 -5.99
N LEU A 201 -0.19 -0.70 -7.24
CA LEU A 201 0.78 -1.40 -8.09
C LEU A 201 2.05 -0.56 -8.26
N PHE A 202 1.90 0.74 -8.48
CA PHE A 202 3.03 1.68 -8.55
C PHE A 202 3.84 1.70 -7.25
N CYS A 203 3.20 1.82 -6.08
CA CYS A 203 3.88 1.79 -4.78
C CYS A 203 4.61 0.46 -4.57
N PHE A 204 3.96 -0.66 -4.92
CA PHE A 204 4.57 -1.98 -4.80
C PHE A 204 5.81 -2.14 -5.69
N LEU A 205 5.72 -1.75 -6.96
CA LEU A 205 6.85 -1.79 -7.91
C LEU A 205 7.97 -0.84 -7.47
N LEU A 206 7.64 0.35 -6.98
CA LEU A 206 8.61 1.29 -6.42
C LEU A 206 9.31 0.71 -5.20
N GLY A 207 8.57 0.08 -4.30
CA GLY A 207 9.13 -0.62 -3.12
C GLY A 207 10.10 -1.73 -3.53
N LEU A 208 9.71 -2.57 -4.50
CA LEU A 208 10.59 -3.62 -5.06
C LEU A 208 11.83 -3.03 -5.74
N PHE A 209 11.68 -1.95 -6.49
CA PHE A 209 12.80 -1.25 -7.13
C PHE A 209 13.81 -0.74 -6.09
N ILE A 210 13.34 -0.10 -5.01
CA ILE A 210 14.20 0.39 -3.92
C ILE A 210 14.95 -0.78 -3.27
N ILE A 211 14.27 -1.91 -2.98
CA ILE A 211 14.92 -3.11 -2.44
C ILE A 211 15.98 -3.65 -3.40
N ALA A 212 15.67 -3.66 -4.70
CA ALA A 212 16.54 -4.21 -5.72
C ALA A 212 17.80 -3.36 -5.96
N THR A 213 17.72 -2.03 -5.78
CA THR A 213 18.88 -1.13 -5.93
C THR A 213 19.87 -1.24 -4.79
N GLY A 214 19.49 -1.84 -3.65
CA GLY A 214 20.37 -2.07 -2.52
C GLY A 214 21.55 -2.97 -2.90
N SER A 215 22.77 -2.50 -2.66
CA SER A 215 23.99 -3.27 -2.91
C SER A 215 24.34 -4.17 -1.73
N PHE A 216 24.56 -5.44 -2.03
CA PHE A 216 25.13 -6.42 -1.10
C PHE A 216 26.63 -6.44 -1.29
N ILE A 217 27.35 -6.50 -0.19
CA ILE A 217 28.80 -6.54 -0.18
C ILE A 217 29.21 -7.82 0.53
N ASN A 218 29.93 -8.67 -0.17
CA ASN A 218 30.56 -9.85 0.44
C ASN A 218 32.07 -9.65 0.46
N CYS A 219 32.64 -9.74 1.67
CA CYS A 219 34.07 -9.63 1.93
C CYS A 219 34.60 -11.00 2.37
N ASN A 220 35.55 -11.52 1.64
CA ASN A 220 36.23 -12.78 1.94
C ASN A 220 37.73 -12.53 2.09
N PHE A 221 38.27 -12.68 3.29
CA PHE A 221 39.69 -12.59 3.61
C PHE A 221 40.21 -14.01 3.85
N ASP A 222 41.25 -14.39 3.16
CA ASP A 222 41.87 -15.72 3.26
C ASP A 222 43.39 -15.59 3.40
N LYS A 223 43.92 -15.90 4.58
CA LYS A 223 45.35 -15.84 4.88
C LYS A 223 46.15 -16.95 4.19
N GLU A 224 45.55 -18.12 3.95
CA GLU A 224 46.24 -19.21 3.28
C GLU A 224 46.58 -18.88 1.83
N SER A 225 45.64 -18.25 1.14
CA SER A 225 45.84 -17.76 -0.23
C SER A 225 46.38 -16.34 -0.31
N ASN A 226 46.62 -15.68 0.82
CA ASN A 226 47.01 -14.28 0.91
C ASN A 226 46.09 -13.34 0.09
N SER A 227 44.79 -13.59 0.09
CA SER A 227 43.83 -12.92 -0.78
C SER A 227 42.69 -12.26 -0.04
N PHE A 228 42.27 -11.10 -0.53
CA PHE A 228 41.04 -10.43 -0.14
C PHE A 228 40.15 -10.28 -1.38
N THR A 229 38.96 -10.86 -1.30
CA THR A 229 37.96 -10.75 -2.37
C THR A 229 36.81 -9.88 -1.90
N LEU A 230 36.59 -8.74 -2.59
CA LEU A 230 35.46 -7.86 -2.41
C LEU A 230 34.46 -8.10 -3.53
N SER A 231 33.29 -8.64 -3.21
CA SER A 231 32.22 -8.85 -4.18
C SER A 231 31.06 -7.92 -3.88
N ARG A 232 30.68 -7.08 -4.85
CA ARG A 232 29.51 -6.22 -4.77
C ARG A 232 28.43 -6.76 -5.68
N TYR A 233 27.20 -6.87 -5.17
CA TYR A 233 26.05 -7.34 -5.92
C TYR A 233 24.92 -6.33 -5.85
N ARG A 234 24.18 -6.19 -6.95
CA ARG A 234 22.91 -5.46 -7.01
C ARG A 234 21.81 -6.40 -7.48
N TRP A 235 20.54 -5.98 -7.43
CA TRP A 235 19.41 -6.74 -7.94
C TRP A 235 19.34 -8.16 -7.35
N PHE A 236 19.18 -8.25 -6.03
CA PHE A 236 19.09 -9.53 -5.31
C PHE A 236 20.28 -10.48 -5.52
N GLY A 237 21.44 -9.93 -5.84
CA GLY A 237 22.65 -10.71 -6.06
C GLY A 237 22.80 -11.37 -7.41
N LYS A 238 21.88 -11.12 -8.36
CA LYS A 238 21.91 -11.75 -9.70
C LYS A 238 22.47 -10.87 -10.80
N LEU A 239 22.32 -9.55 -10.70
CA LEU A 239 22.77 -8.60 -11.70
C LEU A 239 23.81 -7.63 -11.10
N GLY A 240 24.73 -7.17 -11.96
CA GLY A 240 25.72 -6.17 -11.56
C GLY A 240 26.74 -6.68 -10.52
N LYS A 241 27.20 -7.93 -10.64
CA LYS A 241 28.28 -8.46 -9.82
C LYS A 241 29.60 -7.80 -10.24
N ALA A 242 30.22 -7.09 -9.30
CA ALA A 242 31.61 -6.62 -9.43
C ALA A 242 32.46 -7.36 -8.40
N VAL A 243 33.54 -7.95 -8.84
CA VAL A 243 34.50 -8.68 -7.98
C VAL A 243 35.85 -8.00 -8.11
N PHE A 244 36.40 -7.63 -6.95
CA PHE A 244 37.73 -7.05 -6.84
C PHE A 244 38.59 -8.01 -6.02
N LEU A 245 39.78 -8.27 -6.47
CA LEU A 245 40.75 -9.16 -5.83
C LEU A 245 41.98 -8.33 -5.44
N TYR A 246 42.40 -8.43 -4.19
CA TYR A 246 43.57 -7.76 -3.62
C TYR A 246 44.41 -8.77 -2.84
N SER A 247 45.72 -8.53 -2.70
CA SER A 247 46.55 -9.26 -1.77
C SER A 247 46.36 -8.70 -0.35
N LEU A 248 46.34 -9.58 0.66
CA LEU A 248 46.27 -9.11 2.06
C LEU A 248 47.51 -8.27 2.44
N ASN A 249 48.67 -8.57 1.87
CA ASN A 249 49.90 -7.82 2.08
C ASN A 249 49.87 -6.38 1.53
N GLU A 250 48.92 -6.09 0.62
CA GLU A 250 48.71 -4.75 0.09
C GLU A 250 47.90 -3.87 1.01
N ILE A 251 47.22 -4.44 2.02
CA ILE A 251 46.37 -3.70 2.93
C ILE A 251 47.23 -3.10 4.07
N VAL A 252 47.37 -1.80 4.08
CA VAL A 252 48.14 -1.06 5.11
C VAL A 252 47.28 -0.75 6.32
N ASP A 253 46.07 -0.26 6.07
CA ASP A 253 45.16 0.13 7.14
C ASP A 253 43.69 0.04 6.72
N ILE A 254 42.81 0.01 7.71
CA ILE A 254 41.37 0.03 7.54
C ILE A 254 40.79 1.08 8.45
N LYS A 255 40.00 2.00 7.89
CA LYS A 255 39.42 3.10 8.64
C LYS A 255 37.97 3.36 8.30
N VAL A 256 37.28 4.04 9.21
CA VAL A 256 35.99 4.66 8.93
C VAL A 256 36.24 6.02 8.31
N GLU A 257 35.77 6.24 7.12
CA GLU A 257 35.78 7.53 6.43
C GLU A 257 34.43 8.23 6.65
N SER A 258 34.47 9.51 6.95
CA SER A 258 33.31 10.37 7.15
C SER A 258 33.18 11.38 6.02
N SER A 259 31.94 11.74 5.70
CA SER A 259 31.60 12.83 4.78
C SER A 259 30.41 13.61 5.34
N ASP A 260 30.33 14.88 5.01
CA ASP A 260 29.19 15.72 5.37
C ASP A 260 27.96 15.29 4.54
N SER A 261 26.81 15.22 5.21
CA SER A 261 25.52 14.97 4.54
C SER A 261 24.91 16.29 4.12
N SER A 262 24.25 16.31 2.96
CA SER A 262 23.49 17.49 2.47
C SER A 262 22.34 17.91 3.39
N GLU A 263 21.89 17.02 4.28
CA GLU A 263 20.79 17.27 5.23
C GLU A 263 21.31 17.69 6.62
N GLY A 264 22.63 17.87 6.78
CA GLY A 264 23.30 18.11 8.05
C GLY A 264 23.61 16.82 8.80
N GLY A 265 24.82 16.73 9.36
CA GLY A 265 25.35 15.55 10.05
C GLY A 265 26.37 14.78 9.24
N PHE A 266 26.90 13.68 9.81
CA PHE A 266 27.95 12.88 9.19
C PHE A 266 27.41 11.55 8.69
N VAL A 267 27.90 11.13 7.53
CA VAL A 267 27.71 9.80 6.96
C VAL A 267 29.06 9.11 6.83
N TYR A 268 29.06 7.78 6.93
CA TYR A 268 30.27 6.98 7.12
C TYR A 268 30.35 5.83 6.13
N ARG A 269 31.59 5.44 5.77
CA ARG A 269 31.88 4.19 5.07
C ARG A 269 33.17 3.57 5.57
N VAL A 270 33.35 2.26 5.40
CA VAL A 270 34.59 1.57 5.69
C VAL A 270 35.45 1.58 4.44
N THR A 271 36.71 1.95 4.58
CA THR A 271 37.69 2.09 3.49
C THR A 271 38.98 1.36 3.87
N LEU A 272 39.49 0.56 2.93
CA LEU A 272 40.81 -0.04 2.99
C LEU A 272 41.84 0.91 2.38
N MET A 273 43.01 1.02 2.98
CA MET A 273 44.14 1.72 2.44
C MET A 273 45.18 0.72 1.94
N LEU A 274 45.57 0.83 0.69
CA LEU A 274 46.57 -0.06 0.07
C LEU A 274 47.96 0.56 0.13
N VAL A 275 49.00 -0.26 0.03
CA VAL A 275 50.41 0.14 -0.08
C VAL A 275 50.65 1.15 -1.21
N SER A 276 49.87 1.02 -2.30
CA SER A 276 49.91 1.96 -3.44
C SER A 276 49.41 3.37 -3.09
N GLY A 277 48.84 3.61 -1.90
CA GLY A 277 48.16 4.82 -1.54
C GLY A 277 46.69 4.89 -2.05
N GLU A 278 46.26 3.92 -2.81
CA GLU A 278 44.89 3.82 -3.25
C GLU A 278 43.95 3.48 -2.07
N THR A 279 42.75 4.06 -2.07
CA THR A 279 41.72 3.78 -1.07
C THR A 279 40.58 3.01 -1.71
N VAL A 280 40.27 1.84 -1.15
CA VAL A 280 39.21 0.94 -1.64
C VAL A 280 38.05 0.97 -0.64
N PRO A 281 36.95 1.67 -0.94
CA PRO A 281 35.78 1.65 -0.07
C PRO A 281 35.11 0.28 -0.13
N LEU A 282 34.70 -0.30 1.00
CA LEU A 282 33.92 -1.53 1.01
C LEU A 282 32.53 -1.31 0.43
N SER A 283 31.88 -0.18 0.76
CA SER A 283 30.58 0.21 0.19
C SER A 283 30.73 1.35 -0.83
N GLY A 284 29.94 1.29 -1.91
CA GLY A 284 29.92 2.39 -2.89
C GLY A 284 29.26 3.68 -2.40
N CYS A 285 28.52 3.62 -1.27
CA CYS A 285 27.80 4.75 -0.70
C CYS A 285 28.16 4.95 0.77
N TYR A 286 28.10 6.19 1.22
CA TYR A 286 28.12 6.52 2.63
C TYR A 286 26.76 6.21 3.26
N SER A 287 26.74 5.87 4.55
CA SER A 287 25.51 5.63 5.31
C SER A 287 25.67 6.04 6.77
N SER A 288 24.57 6.28 7.46
CA SER A 288 24.55 6.53 8.90
C SER A 288 25.05 5.32 9.69
N GLY A 289 25.31 5.50 10.98
CA GLY A 289 25.71 4.43 11.91
C GLY A 289 27.22 4.25 12.02
N PHE A 290 27.90 5.20 12.68
CA PHE A 290 29.33 5.16 12.94
C PHE A 290 29.77 3.91 13.69
N GLU A 291 29.05 3.54 14.75
CA GLU A 291 29.38 2.38 15.59
C GLU A 291 29.40 1.06 14.81
N GLU A 292 28.45 0.86 13.89
CA GLU A 292 28.43 -0.33 13.03
C GLU A 292 29.67 -0.40 12.11
N LYS A 293 30.08 0.74 11.57
CA LYS A 293 31.26 0.82 10.70
C LYS A 293 32.52 0.55 11.52
N GLN A 294 32.57 1.06 12.75
CA GLN A 294 33.67 0.82 13.67
C GLN A 294 33.76 -0.65 14.09
N GLU A 295 32.62 -1.33 14.32
CA GLU A 295 32.59 -2.78 14.58
C GLU A 295 33.20 -3.58 13.42
N ILE A 296 32.85 -3.22 12.16
CA ILE A 296 33.44 -3.85 10.97
C ILE A 296 34.96 -3.64 10.93
N VAL A 297 35.43 -2.41 11.11
CA VAL A 297 36.87 -2.10 11.15
C VAL A 297 37.59 -2.89 12.23
N LYS A 298 37.02 -2.96 13.44
CA LYS A 298 37.57 -3.71 14.56
C LYS A 298 37.66 -5.21 14.26
N THR A 299 36.61 -5.77 13.65
CA THR A 299 36.56 -7.20 13.27
C THR A 299 37.66 -7.52 12.25
N ILE A 300 37.83 -6.71 11.21
CA ILE A 300 38.84 -6.94 10.19
C ILE A 300 40.26 -6.75 10.77
N LYS A 301 40.50 -5.68 11.55
CA LYS A 301 41.79 -5.45 12.18
C LYS A 301 42.20 -6.58 13.15
N SER A 302 41.25 -7.07 13.94
CA SER A 302 41.53 -8.22 14.84
C SER A 302 41.87 -9.49 14.07
N PHE A 303 41.19 -9.75 12.95
CA PHE A 303 41.51 -10.87 12.06
C PHE A 303 42.91 -10.74 11.44
N LEU A 304 43.25 -9.56 10.89
CA LEU A 304 44.57 -9.36 10.27
C LEU A 304 45.70 -9.43 11.29
N ALA A 305 45.48 -9.00 12.54
CA ALA A 305 46.47 -9.02 13.60
C ALA A 305 46.63 -10.43 14.28
N SER A 306 45.68 -11.32 14.12
CA SER A 306 45.79 -12.68 14.64
C SER A 306 46.79 -13.49 13.77
N ASN A 307 47.95 -13.80 14.32
CA ASN A 307 48.94 -14.65 13.68
C ASN A 307 48.52 -16.14 13.71
#